data_44d35e38da65de59066292cdeaa05c37
#
_entry.id   44d35e38da65de59066292cdeaa05c37
#
_cell.length_a   1.000
_cell.length_b   1.000
_cell.length_c   1.000
_cell.angle_alpha   90.00
_cell.angle_beta   90.00
_cell.angle_gamma   90.00
#
_symmetry.space_group_name_H-M   'P 1'
#
loop_
_entity.id
_entity.type
_entity.pdbx_description
1 polymer ?
#
loop_
_entity_poly.entity_id
_entity_poly.type
_entity_poly.pdbx_seq_one_letter_code
_entity_poly.pdbx_strand_id
1 'polypeptide(L)'
;MKTKYWILLICALLAVGVIRIPETMISGFQTFARIIRIVATAGLTLAAVSHLTGITLLQAMPPLQDAMKTVSSICIVMLGSMPLAELLQRLMKVPFHWIGEKTGLNGASTTALLLGLVSATPALAMIPEMNRRGKVVISACLVSCVCTFGAHFAFVNTSQPELVGAMLTAKLLGGFLGGLLAMISTRNMKD
;
A
#
# COMPACT_ATOMS: atom_id res chain seq x y z
N MET A 1 -6.21 27.23 -1.07
CA MET A 1 -6.01 27.13 0.39
C MET A 1 -7.10 26.37 1.13
N LYS A 2 -8.38 26.51 0.79
CA LYS A 2 -9.53 25.83 1.49
C LYS A 2 -9.48 24.31 1.45
N THR A 3 -9.03 23.69 0.37
CA THR A 3 -8.99 22.23 0.19
C THR A 3 -8.06 21.50 1.20
N LYS A 4 -6.96 22.13 1.62
CA LYS A 4 -6.02 21.54 2.59
C LYS A 4 -6.66 21.34 3.98
N TYR A 5 -7.50 22.27 4.41
CA TYR A 5 -8.17 22.18 5.71
C TYR A 5 -9.23 21.07 5.74
N TRP A 6 -9.95 20.85 4.64
CA TRP A 6 -10.91 19.75 4.53
C TRP A 6 -10.25 18.38 4.61
N ILE A 7 -9.09 18.22 3.95
CA ILE A 7 -8.32 16.97 4.02
C ILE A 7 -7.86 16.71 5.46
N LEU A 8 -7.30 17.72 6.14
CA LEU A 8 -6.87 17.59 7.54
C LEU A 8 -8.05 17.28 8.46
N LEU A 9 -9.19 17.91 8.27
CA LEU A 9 -10.40 17.65 9.05
C LEU A 9 -10.90 16.22 8.86
N ILE A 10 -10.94 15.72 7.61
CA ILE A 10 -11.33 14.34 7.31
C ILE A 10 -10.34 13.35 7.95
N CYS A 11 -9.03 13.60 7.83
CA CYS A 11 -8.01 12.75 8.45
C CYS A 11 -8.16 12.72 9.98
N ALA A 12 -8.39 13.87 10.62
CA ALA A 12 -8.60 13.95 12.06
C ALA A 12 -9.87 13.21 12.50
N LEU A 13 -10.96 13.38 11.76
CA LEU A 13 -12.23 12.70 12.03
C LEU A 13 -12.11 11.19 11.88
N LEU A 14 -11.42 10.71 10.83
CA LEU A 14 -11.13 9.29 10.64
C LEU A 14 -10.25 8.74 11.78
N ALA A 15 -9.21 9.48 12.18
CA ALA A 15 -8.34 9.07 13.28
C ALA A 15 -9.12 8.94 14.60
N VAL A 16 -9.97 9.92 14.92
CA VAL A 16 -10.84 9.85 16.10
C VAL A 16 -11.83 8.68 15.99
N GLY A 17 -12.41 8.46 14.81
CA GLY A 17 -13.33 7.33 14.56
C GLY A 17 -12.65 5.98 14.81
N VAL A 18 -11.45 5.77 14.28
CA VAL A 18 -10.68 4.52 14.48
C VAL A 18 -10.35 4.29 15.96
N ILE A 19 -10.05 5.35 16.73
CA ILE A 19 -9.73 5.23 18.15
C ILE A 19 -10.99 4.96 19.00
N ARG A 20 -12.12 5.60 18.68
CA ARG A 20 -13.34 5.56 19.49
C ARG A 20 -14.26 4.38 19.18
N ILE A 21 -14.37 4.02 17.89
CA ILE A 21 -15.31 2.99 17.39
C ILE A 21 -14.64 2.12 16.32
N PRO A 22 -13.56 1.38 16.67
CA PRO A 22 -12.75 0.64 15.71
C PRO A 22 -13.56 -0.39 14.89
N GLU A 23 -14.44 -1.15 15.53
CA GLU A 23 -15.24 -2.19 14.86
C GLU A 23 -16.18 -1.61 13.80
N THR A 24 -16.86 -0.52 14.12
CA THR A 24 -17.75 0.18 13.18
C THR A 24 -16.98 0.76 12.01
N MET A 25 -15.81 1.33 12.27
CA MET A 25 -14.92 1.85 11.22
C MET A 25 -14.42 0.75 10.29
N ILE A 26 -13.98 -0.39 10.84
CA ILE A 26 -13.54 -1.54 10.05
C ILE A 26 -14.69 -2.05 9.16
N SER A 27 -15.88 -2.22 9.72
CA SER A 27 -17.06 -2.66 8.97
C SER A 27 -17.43 -1.66 7.87
N GLY A 28 -17.38 -0.36 8.17
CA GLY A 28 -17.62 0.71 7.20
C GLY A 28 -16.62 0.67 6.04
N PHE A 29 -15.33 0.54 6.32
CA PHE A 29 -14.30 0.41 5.29
C PHE A 29 -14.44 -0.87 4.46
N GLN A 30 -14.80 -1.99 5.08
CA GLN A 30 -15.07 -3.24 4.36
C GLN A 30 -16.25 -3.10 3.40
N THR A 31 -17.34 -2.45 3.85
CA THR A 31 -18.51 -2.20 3.02
C THR A 31 -18.16 -1.28 1.85
N PHE A 32 -17.44 -0.19 2.10
CA PHE A 32 -16.94 0.72 1.08
C PHE A 32 -16.05 0.00 0.05
N ALA A 33 -15.10 -0.82 0.51
CA ALA A 33 -14.25 -1.62 -0.36
C ALA A 33 -15.04 -2.62 -1.21
N ARG A 34 -16.11 -3.21 -0.64
CA ARG A 34 -17.03 -4.11 -1.37
C ARG A 34 -17.76 -3.38 -2.48
N ILE A 35 -18.29 -2.19 -2.20
CA ILE A 35 -18.97 -1.34 -3.19
C ILE A 35 -18.03 -1.00 -4.34
N ILE A 36 -16.82 -0.51 -4.03
CA ILE A 36 -15.80 -0.19 -5.05
C ILE A 36 -15.49 -1.42 -5.90
N ARG A 37 -15.33 -2.59 -5.28
CA ARG A 37 -15.04 -3.84 -6.00
C ARG A 37 -16.17 -4.20 -6.96
N ILE A 38 -17.43 -4.09 -6.55
CA ILE A 38 -18.59 -4.37 -7.39
C ILE A 38 -18.62 -3.41 -8.58
N VAL A 39 -18.47 -2.11 -8.33
CA VAL A 39 -18.48 -1.08 -9.38
C VAL A 39 -17.32 -1.30 -10.36
N ALA A 40 -16.12 -1.57 -9.86
CA ALA A 40 -14.95 -1.83 -10.71
C ALA A 40 -15.13 -3.10 -11.55
N THR A 41 -15.65 -4.18 -10.96
CA THR A 41 -15.89 -5.43 -11.68
C THR A 41 -16.97 -5.25 -12.75
N ALA A 42 -18.08 -4.58 -12.43
CA ALA A 42 -19.13 -4.29 -13.39
C ALA A 42 -18.62 -3.41 -14.53
N GLY A 43 -17.86 -2.36 -14.22
CA GLY A 43 -17.25 -1.48 -15.21
C GLY A 43 -16.30 -2.22 -16.14
N LEU A 44 -15.43 -3.08 -15.58
CA LEU A 44 -14.49 -3.87 -16.37
C LEU A 44 -15.24 -4.88 -17.28
N THR A 45 -16.30 -5.52 -16.77
CA THR A 45 -17.13 -6.43 -17.56
C THR A 45 -17.80 -5.71 -18.73
N LEU A 46 -18.40 -4.53 -18.46
CA LEU A 46 -19.01 -3.70 -19.52
C LEU A 46 -17.98 -3.25 -20.57
N ALA A 47 -16.78 -2.86 -20.13
CA ALA A 47 -15.70 -2.49 -21.04
C ALA A 47 -15.26 -3.67 -21.92
N ALA A 48 -15.14 -4.87 -21.35
CA ALA A 48 -14.78 -6.08 -22.08
C ALA A 48 -15.86 -6.46 -23.11
N VAL A 49 -17.13 -6.45 -22.71
CA VAL A 49 -18.25 -6.72 -23.63
C VAL A 49 -18.30 -5.69 -24.76
N SER A 50 -18.18 -4.41 -24.43
CA SER A 50 -18.14 -3.33 -25.42
C SER A 50 -17.01 -3.51 -26.43
N HIS A 51 -15.83 -3.91 -25.96
CA HIS A 51 -14.66 -4.15 -26.83
C HIS A 51 -14.85 -5.38 -27.74
N LEU A 52 -15.42 -6.46 -27.23
CA LEU A 52 -15.62 -7.70 -27.98
C LEU A 52 -16.77 -7.61 -29.00
N THR A 53 -17.82 -6.89 -28.66
CA THR A 53 -19.01 -6.76 -29.51
C THR A 53 -18.96 -5.56 -30.46
N GLY A 54 -18.07 -4.61 -30.22
CA GLY A 54 -18.02 -3.33 -30.96
C GLY A 54 -19.15 -2.36 -30.63
N ILE A 55 -20.04 -2.72 -29.65
CA ILE A 55 -21.18 -1.90 -29.26
C ILE A 55 -20.74 -1.01 -28.08
N THR A 56 -20.79 0.30 -28.25
CA THR A 56 -20.52 1.26 -27.16
C THR A 56 -21.69 1.28 -26.18
N LEU A 57 -21.58 0.54 -25.08
CA LEU A 57 -22.61 0.46 -24.06
C LEU A 57 -22.69 1.75 -23.22
N LEU A 58 -21.57 2.45 -23.04
CA LEU A 58 -21.45 3.69 -22.29
C LEU A 58 -20.56 4.67 -23.07
N GLN A 59 -21.16 5.73 -23.60
CA GLN A 59 -20.43 6.77 -24.38
C GLN A 59 -19.36 7.52 -23.56
N ALA A 60 -19.49 7.56 -22.23
CA ALA A 60 -18.54 8.22 -21.34
C ALA A 60 -17.34 7.33 -20.94
N MET A 61 -17.30 6.05 -21.38
CA MET A 61 -16.24 5.12 -21.03
C MET A 61 -15.07 5.28 -22.00
N PRO A 62 -13.83 5.53 -21.48
CA PRO A 62 -12.66 5.59 -22.35
C PRO A 62 -12.43 4.23 -23.03
N PRO A 63 -11.83 4.21 -24.22
CA PRO A 63 -11.53 2.98 -24.95
C PRO A 63 -10.71 2.02 -24.10
N LEU A 64 -11.06 0.73 -24.10
CA LEU A 64 -10.31 -0.30 -23.34
C LEU A 64 -8.83 -0.34 -23.73
N GLN A 65 -8.50 0.02 -24.99
CA GLN A 65 -7.13 0.10 -25.47
C GLN A 65 -6.26 1.08 -24.71
N ASP A 66 -6.80 2.23 -24.27
CA ASP A 66 -6.04 3.21 -23.47
C ASP A 66 -5.77 2.70 -22.04
N ALA A 67 -6.75 2.02 -21.45
CA ALA A 67 -6.53 1.33 -20.19
C ALA A 67 -5.49 0.21 -20.33
N MET A 68 -5.54 -0.57 -21.41
CA MET A 68 -4.56 -1.64 -21.68
C MET A 68 -3.15 -1.10 -21.93
N LYS A 69 -2.98 0.05 -22.58
CA LYS A 69 -1.67 0.72 -22.69
C LYS A 69 -1.10 1.05 -21.34
N THR A 70 -1.91 1.65 -20.47
CA THR A 70 -1.48 1.99 -19.08
C THR A 70 -1.09 0.74 -18.30
N VAL A 71 -1.92 -0.31 -18.32
CA VAL A 71 -1.65 -1.58 -17.65
C VAL A 71 -0.39 -2.24 -18.19
N SER A 72 -0.21 -2.30 -19.52
CA SER A 72 0.99 -2.85 -20.14
C SER A 72 2.25 -2.09 -19.75
N SER A 73 2.20 -0.76 -19.73
CA SER A 73 3.32 0.07 -19.28
C SER A 73 3.67 -0.18 -17.80
N ILE A 74 2.66 -0.30 -16.95
CA ILE A 74 2.86 -0.66 -15.52
C ILE A 74 3.51 -2.05 -15.42
N CYS A 75 3.04 -3.04 -16.19
CA CYS A 75 3.62 -4.38 -16.19
C CYS A 75 5.10 -4.37 -16.61
N ILE A 76 5.45 -3.63 -17.66
CA ILE A 76 6.84 -3.51 -18.12
C ILE A 76 7.73 -2.90 -17.02
N VAL A 77 7.27 -1.81 -16.40
CA VAL A 77 8.01 -1.18 -15.30
C VAL A 77 8.14 -2.12 -14.11
N MET A 78 7.07 -2.87 -13.77
CA MET A 78 7.14 -3.86 -12.69
C MET A 78 8.12 -5.00 -13.00
N LEU A 79 8.13 -5.52 -14.21
CA LEU A 79 9.09 -6.55 -14.63
C LEU A 79 10.53 -6.05 -14.47
N GLY A 80 10.82 -4.81 -14.84
CA GLY A 80 12.14 -4.20 -14.65
C GLY A 80 12.48 -3.90 -13.19
N SER A 81 11.49 -3.51 -12.38
CA SER A 81 11.70 -3.16 -10.98
C SER A 81 11.81 -4.38 -10.04
N MET A 82 11.28 -5.54 -10.41
CA MET A 82 11.36 -6.75 -9.58
C MET A 82 12.79 -7.20 -9.26
N PRO A 83 13.71 -7.35 -10.24
CA PRO A 83 15.09 -7.69 -9.94
C PRO A 83 15.80 -6.66 -9.05
N LEU A 84 15.51 -5.37 -9.29
CA LEU A 84 16.02 -4.27 -8.47
C LEU A 84 15.52 -4.35 -7.03
N ALA A 85 14.24 -4.66 -6.86
CA ALA A 85 13.63 -4.83 -5.55
C ALA A 85 14.21 -6.03 -4.80
N GLU A 86 14.48 -7.14 -5.49
CA GLU A 86 15.14 -8.31 -4.87
C GLU A 86 16.58 -7.99 -4.48
N LEU A 87 17.32 -7.27 -5.32
CA LEU A 87 18.66 -6.80 -4.97
C LEU A 87 18.63 -5.90 -3.74
N LEU A 88 17.69 -4.96 -3.68
CA LEU A 88 17.50 -4.09 -2.54
C LEU A 88 17.18 -4.88 -1.26
N GLN A 89 16.29 -5.88 -1.34
CA GLN A 89 15.99 -6.76 -0.21
C GLN A 89 17.23 -7.49 0.29
N ARG A 90 18.04 -8.04 -0.61
CA ARG A 90 19.28 -8.75 -0.24
C ARG A 90 20.28 -7.83 0.47
N LEU A 91 20.47 -6.61 -0.05
CA LEU A 91 21.36 -5.61 0.53
C LEU A 91 20.85 -5.11 1.90
N MET A 92 19.54 -4.93 2.02
CA MET A 92 18.92 -4.39 3.23
C MET A 92 18.68 -5.45 4.32
N LYS A 93 18.79 -6.75 4.01
CA LYS A 93 18.54 -7.84 4.97
C LYS A 93 19.38 -7.72 6.24
N VAL A 94 20.68 -7.46 6.09
CA VAL A 94 21.62 -7.36 7.23
C VAL A 94 21.31 -6.14 8.12
N PRO A 95 21.21 -4.90 7.60
CA PRO A 95 20.90 -3.74 8.44
C PRO A 95 19.51 -3.85 9.09
N PHE A 96 18.52 -4.41 8.39
CA PHE A 96 17.17 -4.56 8.98
C PHE A 96 17.12 -5.63 10.07
N HIS A 97 17.90 -6.71 9.94
CA HIS A 97 18.04 -7.71 11.02
C HIS A 97 18.64 -7.08 12.28
N TRP A 98 19.72 -6.33 12.13
CA TRP A 98 20.36 -5.64 13.24
C TRP A 98 19.41 -4.60 13.93
N ILE A 99 18.63 -3.86 13.15
CA ILE A 99 17.60 -2.96 13.68
C ILE A 99 16.54 -3.77 14.42
N GLY A 100 16.10 -4.90 13.86
CA GLY A 100 15.12 -5.79 14.47
C GLY A 100 15.54 -6.27 15.85
N GLU A 101 16.77 -6.77 15.99
CA GLU A 101 17.32 -7.22 17.27
C GLU A 101 17.33 -6.10 18.32
N LYS A 102 17.73 -4.90 17.94
CA LYS A 102 17.76 -3.74 18.85
C LYS A 102 16.37 -3.22 19.23
N THR A 103 15.38 -3.44 18.39
CA THR A 103 14.01 -2.92 18.59
C THR A 103 13.04 -3.96 19.15
N GLY A 104 13.50 -5.21 19.35
CA GLY A 104 12.66 -6.31 19.83
C GLY A 104 11.68 -6.84 18.78
N LEU A 105 12.01 -6.65 17.50
CA LEU A 105 11.27 -7.22 16.38
C LEU A 105 11.91 -8.55 15.99
N ASN A 106 11.11 -9.61 15.82
CA ASN A 106 11.62 -10.88 15.37
C ASN A 106 11.97 -10.86 13.87
N GLY A 107 12.73 -11.88 13.41
CA GLY A 107 13.17 -11.98 12.01
C GLY A 107 12.02 -11.99 10.99
N ALA A 108 10.87 -12.58 11.33
CA ALA A 108 9.68 -12.55 10.49
C ALA A 108 9.17 -11.12 10.28
N SER A 109 9.17 -10.30 11.34
CA SER A 109 8.73 -8.90 11.26
C SER A 109 9.63 -8.06 10.35
N THR A 110 10.94 -8.17 10.49
CA THR A 110 11.90 -7.42 9.65
C THR A 110 11.86 -7.88 8.19
N THR A 111 11.72 -9.17 7.95
CA THR A 111 11.56 -9.72 6.60
C THR A 111 10.25 -9.25 5.96
N ALA A 112 9.15 -9.26 6.70
CA ALA A 112 7.87 -8.77 6.20
C ALA A 112 7.90 -7.29 5.83
N LEU A 113 8.64 -6.45 6.58
CA LEU A 113 8.81 -5.05 6.22
C LEU A 113 9.52 -4.91 4.86
N LEU A 114 10.60 -5.65 4.65
CA LEU A 114 11.34 -5.64 3.38
C LEU A 114 10.49 -6.12 2.21
N LEU A 115 9.78 -7.24 2.40
CA LEU A 115 8.87 -7.78 1.40
C LEU A 115 7.74 -6.80 1.10
N GLY A 116 7.20 -6.14 2.13
CA GLY A 116 6.12 -5.19 2.02
C GLY A 116 6.47 -3.92 1.24
N LEU A 117 7.71 -3.50 1.23
CA LEU A 117 8.18 -2.40 0.38
C LEU A 117 7.98 -2.70 -1.12
N VAL A 118 7.98 -3.96 -1.49
CA VAL A 118 7.81 -4.40 -2.88
C VAL A 118 6.39 -4.90 -3.14
N SER A 119 5.88 -5.79 -2.27
CA SER A 119 4.57 -6.43 -2.44
C SER A 119 3.88 -6.65 -1.10
N ALA A 120 2.59 -6.32 -1.05
CA ALA A 120 1.78 -6.52 0.15
C ALA A 120 1.53 -8.00 0.46
N THR A 121 1.29 -8.83 -0.55
CA THR A 121 0.84 -10.22 -0.36
C THR A 121 1.80 -11.06 0.47
N PRO A 122 3.11 -11.15 0.15
CA PRO A 122 4.04 -11.93 0.96
C PRO A 122 4.24 -11.33 2.36
N ALA A 123 4.19 -10.00 2.49
CA ALA A 123 4.31 -9.35 3.80
C ALA A 123 3.13 -9.69 4.71
N LEU A 124 1.92 -9.68 4.20
CA LEU A 124 0.71 -10.06 4.94
C LEU A 124 0.70 -11.54 5.32
N ALA A 125 1.22 -12.42 4.46
CA ALA A 125 1.32 -13.85 4.75
C ALA A 125 2.25 -14.15 5.96
N MET A 126 3.19 -13.25 6.27
CA MET A 126 4.10 -13.41 7.41
C MET A 126 3.51 -12.91 8.74
N ILE A 127 2.37 -12.25 8.75
CA ILE A 127 1.75 -11.70 9.99
C ILE A 127 1.59 -12.76 11.09
N PRO A 128 1.16 -14.01 10.81
CA PRO A 128 1.04 -15.03 11.86
C PRO A 128 2.35 -15.31 12.60
N GLU A 129 3.49 -15.26 11.90
CA GLU A 129 4.83 -15.57 12.41
C GLU A 129 5.49 -14.40 13.15
N MET A 130 4.90 -13.21 13.07
CA MET A 130 5.42 -12.03 13.78
C MET A 130 5.09 -12.10 15.26
N ASN A 131 6.02 -11.60 16.09
CA ASN A 131 5.73 -11.35 17.49
C ASN A 131 4.70 -10.21 17.67
N ARG A 132 4.07 -10.11 18.85
CA ARG A 132 3.00 -9.12 19.10
C ARG A 132 3.42 -7.70 18.76
N ARG A 133 4.61 -7.30 19.21
CA ARG A 133 5.19 -6.00 18.91
C ARG A 133 5.42 -5.79 17.43
N GLY A 134 5.95 -6.81 16.74
CA GLY A 134 6.18 -6.81 15.30
C GLY A 134 4.91 -6.60 14.51
N LYS A 135 3.81 -7.28 14.87
CA LYS A 135 2.51 -7.08 14.21
C LYS A 135 2.07 -5.62 14.20
N VAL A 136 2.18 -4.94 15.34
CA VAL A 136 1.75 -3.52 15.44
C VAL A 136 2.70 -2.60 14.69
N VAL A 137 4.01 -2.74 14.90
CA VAL A 137 5.02 -1.85 14.30
C VAL A 137 5.05 -2.01 12.78
N ILE A 138 5.07 -3.25 12.29
CA ILE A 138 5.15 -3.51 10.86
C ILE A 138 3.85 -3.10 10.16
N SER A 139 2.69 -3.36 10.75
CA SER A 139 1.42 -2.88 10.19
C SER A 139 1.39 -1.36 10.08
N ALA A 140 1.84 -0.64 11.12
CA ALA A 140 1.90 0.81 11.10
C ALA A 140 2.88 1.35 10.03
N CYS A 141 4.04 0.71 9.84
CA CYS A 141 4.96 1.03 8.76
C CYS A 141 4.32 0.79 7.39
N LEU A 142 3.73 -0.39 7.19
CA LEU A 142 3.21 -0.82 5.90
C LEU A 142 1.99 -0.03 5.44
N VAL A 143 1.20 0.54 6.33
CA VAL A 143 0.08 1.43 5.94
C VAL A 143 0.54 2.53 4.98
N SER A 144 1.73 3.07 5.18
CA SER A 144 2.27 4.10 4.29
C SER A 144 3.23 3.55 3.25
N CYS A 145 4.19 2.71 3.64
CA CYS A 145 5.31 2.34 2.77
C CYS A 145 5.09 1.05 1.95
N VAL A 146 3.91 0.39 2.05
CA VAL A 146 3.64 -0.82 1.26
C VAL A 146 3.72 -0.56 -0.25
N CYS A 147 4.28 -1.52 -1.00
CA CYS A 147 4.43 -1.46 -2.46
C CYS A 147 5.15 -0.21 -2.99
N THR A 148 5.99 0.44 -2.16
CA THR A 148 6.70 1.67 -2.54
C THR A 148 7.59 1.44 -3.77
N PHE A 149 8.31 0.33 -3.83
CA PHE A 149 9.18 -0.05 -4.95
C PHE A 149 8.54 -1.07 -5.91
N GLY A 150 7.26 -1.36 -5.75
CA GLY A 150 6.49 -2.25 -6.60
C GLY A 150 5.41 -1.51 -7.41
N ALA A 151 4.17 -1.95 -7.24
CA ALA A 151 3.03 -1.46 -8.03
C ALA A 151 2.80 0.05 -7.93
N HIS A 152 3.01 0.66 -6.76
CA HIS A 152 2.81 2.12 -6.62
C HIS A 152 3.88 2.91 -7.39
N PHE A 153 5.14 2.46 -7.36
CA PHE A 153 6.20 3.07 -8.16
C PHE A 153 5.88 2.97 -9.65
N ALA A 154 5.52 1.77 -10.11
CA ALA A 154 5.20 1.52 -11.51
C ALA A 154 4.02 2.39 -11.99
N PHE A 155 2.96 2.48 -11.18
CA PHE A 155 1.79 3.29 -11.51
C PHE A 155 2.12 4.79 -11.60
N VAL A 156 2.79 5.35 -10.59
CA VAL A 156 3.12 6.78 -10.59
C VAL A 156 4.13 7.12 -11.68
N ASN A 157 5.14 6.27 -11.89
CA ASN A 157 6.13 6.47 -12.94
C ASN A 157 5.51 6.44 -14.37
N THR A 158 4.44 5.66 -14.56
CA THR A 158 3.74 5.59 -15.84
C THR A 158 2.76 6.76 -16.02
N SER A 159 2.07 7.16 -14.95
CA SER A 159 0.96 8.13 -15.02
C SER A 159 1.43 9.59 -14.82
N GLN A 160 2.36 9.81 -13.90
CA GLN A 160 2.85 11.13 -13.50
C GLN A 160 4.31 11.05 -13.01
N PRO A 161 5.28 10.89 -13.93
CA PRO A 161 6.70 10.68 -13.57
C PRO A 161 7.29 11.77 -12.66
N GLU A 162 6.82 13.00 -12.80
CA GLU A 162 7.26 14.15 -12.01
C GLU A 162 6.91 14.02 -10.51
N LEU A 163 5.93 13.20 -10.16
CA LEU A 163 5.51 12.99 -8.77
C LEU A 163 6.21 11.80 -8.10
N VAL A 164 7.04 11.04 -8.81
CA VAL A 164 7.74 9.87 -8.25
C VAL A 164 8.55 10.23 -7.01
N GLY A 165 9.34 11.31 -7.08
CA GLY A 165 10.14 11.77 -5.93
C GLY A 165 9.29 12.15 -4.72
N ALA A 166 8.21 12.88 -4.93
CA ALA A 166 7.28 13.27 -3.88
C ALA A 166 6.58 12.05 -3.27
N MET A 167 6.16 11.09 -4.10
CA MET A 167 5.54 9.84 -3.66
C MET A 167 6.51 9.01 -2.81
N LEU A 168 7.75 8.81 -3.26
CA LEU A 168 8.76 8.04 -2.53
C LEU A 168 9.05 8.67 -1.16
N THR A 169 9.29 9.98 -1.12
CA THR A 169 9.57 10.70 0.13
C THR A 169 8.38 10.63 1.08
N ALA A 170 7.16 10.87 0.61
CA ALA A 170 5.97 10.83 1.44
C ALA A 170 5.72 9.43 2.03
N LYS A 171 5.88 8.38 1.21
CA LYS A 171 5.65 6.99 1.64
C LYS A 171 6.71 6.51 2.63
N LEU A 172 7.98 6.77 2.37
CA LEU A 172 9.07 6.36 3.26
C LEU A 172 9.04 7.13 4.58
N LEU A 173 8.84 8.46 4.54
CA LEU A 173 8.70 9.25 5.76
C LEU A 173 7.45 8.87 6.55
N GLY A 174 6.32 8.67 5.90
CA GLY A 174 5.08 8.22 6.55
C GLY A 174 5.23 6.85 7.19
N GLY A 175 5.86 5.89 6.50
CA GLY A 175 6.15 4.57 7.05
C GLY A 175 7.12 4.62 8.24
N PHE A 176 8.17 5.41 8.13
CA PHE A 176 9.14 5.61 9.22
C PHE A 176 8.48 6.25 10.46
N LEU A 177 7.72 7.32 10.28
CA LEU A 177 7.04 8.00 11.38
C LEU A 177 5.95 7.11 12.01
N GLY A 178 5.18 6.39 11.20
CA GLY A 178 4.18 5.44 11.68
C GLY A 178 4.83 4.31 12.49
N GLY A 179 5.92 3.75 12.00
CA GLY A 179 6.70 2.74 12.71
C GLY A 179 7.31 3.26 14.01
N LEU A 180 7.86 4.48 14.01
CA LEU A 180 8.42 5.10 15.20
C LEU A 180 7.36 5.30 16.28
N LEU A 181 6.20 5.84 15.92
CA LEU A 181 5.07 6.01 16.84
C LEU A 181 4.60 4.67 17.42
N ALA A 182 4.49 3.63 16.58
CA ALA A 182 4.12 2.29 16.98
C ALA A 182 5.17 1.68 17.94
N MET A 183 6.46 1.89 17.67
CA MET A 183 7.55 1.44 18.56
C MET A 183 7.47 2.09 19.92
N ILE A 184 7.19 3.39 20.00
CA ILE A 184 7.02 4.12 21.27
C ILE A 184 5.78 3.59 22.00
N SER A 185 4.66 3.44 21.29
CA SER A 185 3.40 2.97 21.88
C SER A 185 3.49 1.52 22.40
N THR A 186 4.31 0.69 21.75
CA THR A 186 4.47 -0.73 22.10
C THR A 186 5.67 -1.01 23.01
N ARG A 187 6.32 0.03 23.56
CA ARG A 187 7.52 -0.11 24.41
C ARG A 187 7.31 -1.03 25.62
N ASN A 188 6.11 -1.01 26.19
CA ASN A 188 5.75 -1.80 27.38
C ASN A 188 5.04 -3.12 27.04
N MET A 189 4.84 -3.44 25.75
CA MET A 189 4.28 -4.73 25.36
C MET A 189 5.35 -5.82 25.54
N LYS A 190 5.08 -6.75 26.43
CA LYS A 190 5.82 -8.02 26.54
C LYS A 190 5.17 -9.04 25.63
N ASP A 191 5.99 -9.88 24.99
CA ASP A 191 5.52 -11.03 24.20
C ASP A 191 4.83 -12.08 25.06
#